data_593e7e32c7d017b7d541c2ad44ba0557
#
_entry.id   593e7e32c7d017b7d541c2ad44ba0557
#
_cell.length_a   1.000
_cell.length_b   1.000
_cell.length_c   1.000
_cell.angle_alpha   90.00
_cell.angle_beta   90.00
_cell.angle_gamma   90.00
#
_symmetry.space_group_name_H-M   'P 1'
#
loop_
_entity.id
_entity.type
_entity.pdbx_description
1 polymer ?
#
loop_
_entity_poly.entity_id
_entity_poly.type
_entity_poly.pdbx_seq_one_letter_code
_entity_poly.pdbx_strand_id
1 'polypeptide(L)'
;ILGNAPINSNGGSNADNTPLTNTIEGIPTTSGISGRSIPASYAQYGGTNAADDSGVLQYVSIRHGGAEIGSGNEINGLTLGGVGNGTTMDHIEIFANKDDGIEFFGGSVNAKYLTVAYVGDDSFDIDEGYNGHLQFLLSLQDENSNRAFEWDGSTESDDKAADTSTLPDYSAPVISNVTAIGIGKDGTSSHEDNNIGLEIRDNAGGQVWNSIFTEFAKSIMDVEATSSSKGTQSSTDSSVYGSQALMQN
;
A
#
# COMPACT_ATOMS: atom_id res chain seq x y z
N ILE A 1 3.28 9.96 -7.48
CA ILE A 1 2.14 10.54 -8.23
C ILE A 1 1.09 10.98 -7.23
N LEU A 2 0.57 12.19 -7.36
CA LEU A 2 -0.42 12.75 -6.45
C LEU A 2 -1.71 13.04 -7.22
N GLY A 3 -2.83 12.51 -6.72
CA GLY A 3 -4.14 12.66 -7.34
C GLY A 3 -5.17 13.25 -6.37
N ASN A 4 -6.40 13.33 -6.83
CA ASN A 4 -7.54 13.88 -6.10
C ASN A 4 -8.63 12.84 -5.82
N ALA A 5 -8.31 11.55 -5.86
CA ALA A 5 -9.23 10.50 -5.49
C ALA A 5 -9.40 10.42 -3.96
N PRO A 6 -10.51 9.84 -3.48
CA PRO A 6 -10.77 9.70 -2.06
C PRO A 6 -9.70 8.89 -1.34
N ILE A 7 -9.41 9.30 -0.11
CA ILE A 7 -8.58 8.61 0.87
C ILE A 7 -9.32 8.55 2.21
N ASN A 8 -8.98 7.63 3.09
CA ASN A 8 -9.60 7.53 4.41
C ASN A 8 -8.76 8.10 5.56
N SER A 9 -7.53 8.49 5.27
CA SER A 9 -6.68 9.19 6.22
C SER A 9 -6.78 10.70 6.07
N ASN A 10 -6.62 11.41 7.16
CA ASN A 10 -6.68 12.86 7.17
C ASN A 10 -5.51 13.45 7.93
N GLY A 11 -4.36 13.46 7.53
CA GLY A 11 -3.19 14.07 8.21
C GLY A 11 -3.48 15.17 9.28
N GLY A 12 -4.73 15.25 9.75
CA GLY A 12 -5.27 16.14 10.77
C GLY A 12 -6.81 16.07 10.83
N SER A 13 -7.40 16.38 11.97
CA SER A 13 -8.83 16.26 12.27
C SER A 13 -9.73 17.12 11.38
N ASN A 14 -10.42 16.53 10.41
CA ASN A 14 -11.51 17.20 9.70
C ASN A 14 -12.86 16.86 10.36
N ALA A 15 -13.29 17.73 11.27
CA ALA A 15 -14.61 17.64 11.91
C ALA A 15 -15.76 18.16 11.01
N ASP A 16 -15.47 18.59 9.78
CA ASP A 16 -16.38 19.44 8.99
C ASP A 16 -16.76 18.91 7.59
N ASN A 17 -16.55 17.59 7.32
CA ASN A 17 -16.85 16.95 6.04
C ASN A 17 -16.11 17.55 4.81
N THR A 18 -15.01 18.23 5.00
CA THR A 18 -14.14 18.59 3.87
C THR A 18 -13.49 17.35 3.26
N PRO A 19 -13.17 17.34 1.97
CA PRO A 19 -12.44 16.22 1.37
C PRO A 19 -11.19 15.90 2.17
N LEU A 20 -10.98 14.63 2.45
CA LEU A 20 -9.76 14.20 3.13
C LEU A 20 -8.57 14.42 2.22
N THR A 21 -7.55 15.03 2.77
CA THR A 21 -6.26 15.22 2.10
C THR A 21 -5.15 14.90 3.08
N ASN A 22 -4.08 14.33 2.56
CA ASN A 22 -2.87 14.06 3.33
C ASN A 22 -1.65 14.56 2.57
N THR A 23 -0.48 14.43 3.16
CA THR A 23 0.81 14.77 2.52
C THR A 23 1.70 13.54 2.58
N ILE A 24 2.40 13.26 1.48
CA ILE A 24 3.35 12.14 1.43
C ILE A 24 4.33 12.27 2.59
N GLU A 25 4.49 11.19 3.31
CA GLU A 25 5.35 11.09 4.48
C GLU A 25 6.82 11.39 4.14
N GLY A 26 7.58 11.81 5.14
CA GLY A 26 8.99 12.13 4.96
C GLY A 26 9.29 13.34 4.08
N ILE A 27 8.34 13.84 3.27
CA ILE A 27 8.57 15.05 2.47
C ILE A 27 8.42 16.29 3.34
N PRO A 28 9.51 17.03 3.59
CA PRO A 28 9.47 18.18 4.48
C PRO A 28 8.71 19.35 3.84
N THR A 29 7.57 19.69 4.39
CA THR A 29 6.72 20.80 3.93
C THR A 29 7.15 22.17 4.49
N THR A 30 7.96 22.19 5.54
CA THR A 30 8.36 23.43 6.25
C THR A 30 9.81 23.81 6.11
N SER A 31 10.72 22.85 5.96
CA SER A 31 12.18 23.09 5.91
C SER A 31 12.82 22.80 4.57
N GLY A 32 12.11 22.15 3.67
CA GLY A 32 12.57 21.84 2.32
C GLY A 32 13.70 20.79 2.25
N ILE A 33 13.88 20.25 1.06
CA ILE A 33 15.02 19.39 0.74
C ILE A 33 16.20 20.27 0.29
N SER A 34 17.38 20.03 0.84
CA SER A 34 18.61 20.79 0.49
C SER A 34 18.47 22.31 0.67
N GLY A 35 17.74 22.77 1.70
CA GLY A 35 17.58 24.20 1.99
C GLY A 35 16.60 24.96 1.09
N ARG A 36 15.83 24.26 0.27
CA ARG A 36 14.72 24.83 -0.49
C ARG A 36 13.39 24.49 0.18
N SER A 37 12.60 25.48 0.48
CA SER A 37 11.22 25.26 0.95
C SER A 37 10.39 24.67 -0.19
N ILE A 38 9.75 23.53 0.08
CA ILE A 38 8.77 22.92 -0.82
C ILE A 38 7.39 23.33 -0.28
N PRO A 39 6.54 23.98 -1.07
CA PRO A 39 5.17 24.24 -0.62
C PRO A 39 4.46 22.91 -0.28
N ALA A 40 3.72 22.89 0.83
CA ALA A 40 2.95 21.70 1.25
C ALA A 40 2.08 21.12 0.13
N SER A 41 1.54 22.00 -0.74
CA SER A 41 0.72 21.59 -1.89
C SER A 41 1.44 20.69 -2.91
N TYR A 42 2.75 20.61 -2.89
CA TYR A 42 3.49 19.71 -3.78
C TYR A 42 3.64 18.27 -3.22
N ALA A 43 3.28 18.07 -1.98
CA ALA A 43 3.26 16.75 -1.36
C ALA A 43 1.82 16.31 -1.01
N GLN A 44 0.83 17.19 -1.22
CA GLN A 44 -0.56 16.94 -0.85
C GLN A 44 -1.29 16.11 -1.89
N TYR A 45 -2.09 15.16 -1.44
CA TYR A 45 -2.94 14.30 -2.24
C TYR A 45 -4.30 14.09 -1.56
N GLY A 46 -5.21 13.41 -2.26
CA GLY A 46 -6.55 13.12 -1.76
C GLY A 46 -7.60 14.15 -2.19
N GLY A 47 -8.85 13.77 -2.12
CA GLY A 47 -9.97 14.61 -2.53
C GLY A 47 -11.26 13.82 -2.70
N THR A 48 -12.06 14.15 -3.72
CA THR A 48 -13.40 13.55 -3.93
C THR A 48 -13.59 12.93 -5.31
N ASN A 49 -12.59 12.99 -6.18
CA ASN A 49 -12.71 12.53 -7.56
C ASN A 49 -12.15 11.13 -7.74
N ALA A 50 -12.93 10.08 -7.51
CA ALA A 50 -12.50 8.70 -7.75
C ALA A 50 -12.04 8.43 -9.20
N ALA A 51 -12.49 9.23 -10.15
CA ALA A 51 -12.09 9.16 -11.55
C ALA A 51 -10.96 10.14 -11.90
N ASP A 52 -10.18 10.58 -10.91
CA ASP A 52 -9.00 11.41 -11.13
C ASP A 52 -8.08 10.76 -12.18
N ASP A 53 -7.60 11.59 -13.10
CA ASP A 53 -6.66 11.19 -14.16
C ASP A 53 -5.34 11.93 -13.94
N SER A 54 -4.40 11.24 -13.33
CA SER A 54 -3.02 11.72 -13.10
C SER A 54 -2.09 11.41 -14.29
N GLY A 55 -2.65 10.94 -15.41
CA GLY A 55 -1.91 10.71 -16.64
C GLY A 55 -1.64 9.23 -16.95
N VAL A 56 -0.55 8.98 -17.69
CA VAL A 56 -0.18 7.65 -18.19
C VAL A 56 1.22 7.29 -17.76
N LEU A 57 1.35 6.15 -17.06
CA LEU A 57 2.65 5.58 -16.68
C LEU A 57 2.73 4.15 -17.23
N GLN A 58 3.52 3.95 -18.28
CA GLN A 58 3.64 2.67 -18.95
C GLN A 58 5.08 2.38 -19.37
N TYR A 59 5.49 1.11 -19.28
CA TYR A 59 6.81 0.62 -19.67
C TYR A 59 7.96 1.35 -18.94
N VAL A 60 7.81 1.49 -17.62
CA VAL A 60 8.76 2.18 -16.76
C VAL A 60 9.47 1.18 -15.86
N SER A 61 10.77 1.33 -15.73
CA SER A 61 11.60 0.61 -14.77
C SER A 61 12.26 1.61 -13.82
N ILE A 62 12.03 1.45 -12.52
CA ILE A 62 12.62 2.25 -11.44
C ILE A 62 13.55 1.34 -10.65
N ARG A 63 14.80 1.73 -10.51
CA ARG A 63 15.82 0.86 -9.93
C ARG A 63 16.72 1.59 -8.94
N HIS A 64 17.09 0.89 -7.87
CA HIS A 64 18.07 1.35 -6.88
C HIS A 64 17.70 2.71 -6.26
N GLY A 65 16.39 2.91 -6.02
CA GLY A 65 15.83 4.02 -5.27
C GLY A 65 15.91 3.79 -3.76
N GLY A 66 15.06 4.52 -3.01
CA GLY A 66 14.95 4.34 -1.57
C GLY A 66 15.91 5.18 -0.77
N ALA A 67 16.19 6.40 -1.21
CA ALA A 67 17.01 7.32 -0.44
C ALA A 67 16.29 7.73 0.84
N GLU A 68 16.97 7.62 1.99
CA GLU A 68 16.48 8.17 3.26
C GLU A 68 16.42 9.70 3.18
N ILE A 69 15.21 10.24 3.38
CA ILE A 69 14.95 11.69 3.35
C ILE A 69 14.67 12.28 4.73
N GLY A 70 14.52 11.43 5.73
CA GLY A 70 14.35 11.77 7.15
C GLY A 70 14.75 10.57 8.00
N SER A 71 14.76 10.70 9.30
CA SER A 71 15.07 9.58 10.19
C SER A 71 13.95 8.55 10.12
N GLY A 72 14.21 7.39 9.52
CA GLY A 72 13.23 6.32 9.35
C GLY A 72 12.17 6.60 8.29
N ASN A 73 12.46 7.50 7.35
CA ASN A 73 11.62 7.75 6.19
C ASN A 73 12.49 7.62 4.92
N GLU A 74 12.27 6.61 4.19
CA GLU A 74 12.85 6.34 2.89
C GLU A 74 11.85 6.70 1.77
N ILE A 75 12.32 6.68 0.54
CA ILE A 75 11.46 6.92 -0.64
C ILE A 75 11.10 5.57 -1.25
N ASN A 76 9.83 5.30 -1.37
CA ASN A 76 9.33 4.13 -2.11
C ASN A 76 9.76 4.14 -3.57
N GLY A 77 9.77 3.00 -4.20
CA GLY A 77 10.02 2.89 -5.64
C GLY A 77 9.00 3.70 -6.44
N LEU A 78 7.73 3.54 -6.12
CA LEU A 78 6.64 4.32 -6.68
C LEU A 78 5.58 4.58 -5.61
N THR A 79 5.38 5.84 -5.25
CA THR A 79 4.33 6.28 -4.32
C THR A 79 3.12 6.84 -5.07
N LEU A 80 1.92 6.39 -4.72
CA LEU A 80 0.64 6.74 -5.34
C LEU A 80 -0.29 7.31 -4.28
N GLY A 81 -0.32 8.63 -4.11
CA GLY A 81 -1.20 9.31 -3.16
C GLY A 81 -2.53 9.72 -3.80
N GLY A 82 -3.66 9.11 -3.40
CA GLY A 82 -4.98 9.47 -3.87
C GLY A 82 -5.16 9.41 -5.38
N VAL A 83 -4.54 8.46 -6.06
CA VAL A 83 -4.59 8.35 -7.52
C VAL A 83 -5.88 7.64 -7.95
N GLY A 84 -6.62 8.27 -8.87
CA GLY A 84 -7.92 7.80 -9.31
C GLY A 84 -7.89 6.83 -10.50
N ASN A 85 -9.04 6.20 -10.75
CA ASN A 85 -9.19 5.17 -11.77
C ASN A 85 -9.21 5.69 -13.23
N GLY A 86 -9.14 6.99 -13.44
CA GLY A 86 -8.88 7.59 -14.75
C GLY A 86 -7.42 7.47 -15.19
N THR A 87 -6.51 7.26 -14.24
CA THR A 87 -5.08 7.11 -14.50
C THR A 87 -4.76 5.76 -15.14
N THR A 88 -3.90 5.77 -16.15
CA THR A 88 -3.45 4.56 -16.83
C THR A 88 -2.10 4.11 -16.29
N MET A 89 -2.05 2.88 -15.75
CA MET A 89 -0.82 2.29 -15.20
C MET A 89 -0.65 0.85 -15.66
N ASP A 90 0.42 0.58 -16.38
CA ASP A 90 0.80 -0.80 -16.71
C ASP A 90 2.27 -0.97 -17.08
N HIS A 91 2.77 -2.21 -17.04
CA HIS A 91 4.14 -2.59 -17.37
C HIS A 91 5.17 -1.76 -16.59
N ILE A 92 5.08 -1.84 -15.27
CA ILE A 92 6.00 -1.13 -14.35
C ILE A 92 6.85 -2.14 -13.62
N GLU A 93 8.14 -1.86 -13.55
CA GLU A 93 9.11 -2.63 -12.78
C GLU A 93 9.74 -1.73 -11.71
N ILE A 94 9.75 -2.22 -10.47
CA ILE A 94 10.55 -1.69 -9.37
C ILE A 94 11.60 -2.74 -9.03
N PHE A 95 12.86 -2.34 -8.98
CA PHE A 95 13.96 -3.26 -8.73
C PHE A 95 14.96 -2.70 -7.74
N ALA A 96 15.19 -3.44 -6.66
CA ALA A 96 16.17 -3.14 -5.62
C ALA A 96 15.99 -1.71 -5.06
N ASN A 97 14.77 -1.33 -4.73
CA ASN A 97 14.48 -0.15 -3.91
C ASN A 97 14.87 -0.43 -2.46
N LYS A 98 15.28 0.57 -1.70
CA LYS A 98 15.68 0.37 -0.29
C LYS A 98 14.49 0.26 0.64
N ASP A 99 13.37 0.80 0.26
CA ASP A 99 12.08 0.80 0.93
C ASP A 99 11.07 0.03 0.06
N ASP A 100 9.78 0.32 0.16
CA ASP A 100 8.75 -0.36 -0.60
C ASP A 100 8.95 -0.33 -2.11
N GLY A 101 8.35 -1.28 -2.76
CA GLY A 101 8.23 -1.31 -4.20
C GLY A 101 7.23 -0.29 -4.71
N ILE A 102 5.95 -0.56 -4.48
CA ILE A 102 4.84 0.33 -4.85
C ILE A 102 3.92 0.50 -3.66
N GLU A 103 3.74 1.74 -3.23
CA GLU A 103 2.85 2.08 -2.13
C GLU A 103 1.64 2.90 -2.60
N PHE A 104 0.46 2.51 -2.11
CA PHE A 104 -0.83 3.08 -2.46
C PHE A 104 -1.47 3.75 -1.24
N PHE A 105 -1.33 5.05 -1.12
CA PHE A 105 -2.04 5.86 -0.14
C PHE A 105 -3.43 6.21 -0.64
N GLY A 106 -4.39 5.32 -0.41
CA GLY A 106 -5.76 5.50 -0.85
C GLY A 106 -5.95 5.56 -2.37
N GLY A 107 -7.07 6.11 -2.79
CA GLY A 107 -7.42 6.20 -4.20
C GLY A 107 -8.03 4.93 -4.79
N SER A 108 -8.12 4.88 -6.11
CA SER A 108 -8.83 3.82 -6.84
C SER A 108 -8.18 3.45 -8.17
N VAL A 109 -6.91 3.77 -8.37
CA VAL A 109 -6.21 3.47 -9.61
C VAL A 109 -6.19 1.97 -9.89
N ASN A 110 -6.41 1.60 -11.13
CA ASN A 110 -6.25 0.21 -11.58
C ASN A 110 -4.92 0.06 -12.28
N ALA A 111 -4.20 -1.02 -11.97
CA ALA A 111 -2.91 -1.28 -12.60
C ALA A 111 -2.72 -2.76 -12.96
N LYS A 112 -1.86 -3.02 -13.94
CA LYS A 112 -1.55 -4.39 -14.37
C LYS A 112 -0.13 -4.52 -14.88
N TYR A 113 0.36 -5.77 -14.88
CA TYR A 113 1.72 -6.11 -15.28
C TYR A 113 2.76 -5.35 -14.45
N LEU A 114 2.68 -5.52 -13.14
CA LEU A 114 3.61 -4.94 -12.19
C LEU A 114 4.61 -5.99 -11.73
N THR A 115 5.88 -5.63 -11.74
CA THR A 115 6.96 -6.46 -11.23
C THR A 115 7.69 -5.70 -10.14
N VAL A 116 7.77 -6.28 -8.96
CA VAL A 116 8.59 -5.77 -7.86
C VAL A 116 9.58 -6.84 -7.46
N ALA A 117 10.85 -6.49 -7.42
CA ALA A 117 11.89 -7.45 -7.11
C ALA A 117 12.97 -6.86 -6.20
N TYR A 118 13.27 -7.58 -5.12
CA TYR A 118 14.40 -7.35 -4.22
C TYR A 118 14.38 -5.94 -3.60
N VAL A 119 13.22 -5.56 -3.12
CA VAL A 119 13.01 -4.30 -2.38
C VAL A 119 13.32 -4.50 -0.90
N GLY A 120 13.62 -3.41 -0.21
CA GLY A 120 14.11 -3.45 1.16
C GLY A 120 13.03 -3.51 2.23
N ASP A 121 11.75 -3.38 1.86
CA ASP A 121 10.61 -3.59 2.73
C ASP A 121 9.52 -4.33 1.96
N ASP A 122 8.35 -3.77 1.75
CA ASP A 122 7.22 -4.46 1.16
C ASP A 122 7.18 -4.32 -0.37
N SER A 123 6.75 -5.38 -1.07
CA SER A 123 6.67 -5.28 -2.53
C SER A 123 5.49 -4.41 -2.96
N PHE A 124 4.34 -4.58 -2.31
CA PHE A 124 3.13 -3.79 -2.54
C PHE A 124 2.52 -3.43 -1.20
N ASP A 125 2.60 -2.17 -0.83
CA ASP A 125 1.97 -1.63 0.35
C ASP A 125 0.68 -0.88 0.00
N ILE A 126 -0.38 -1.15 0.76
CA ILE A 126 -1.73 -0.66 0.49
C ILE A 126 -2.32 -0.09 1.76
N ASP A 127 -2.55 1.21 1.75
CA ASP A 127 -3.03 1.97 2.89
C ASP A 127 -4.12 2.99 2.50
N GLU A 128 -4.61 3.71 3.49
CA GLU A 128 -5.48 4.88 3.40
C GLU A 128 -6.77 4.70 2.56
N GLY A 129 -7.33 3.48 2.56
CA GLY A 129 -8.59 3.21 1.90
C GLY A 129 -8.47 2.95 0.40
N TYR A 130 -7.32 2.48 -0.06
CA TYR A 130 -7.18 2.07 -1.46
C TYR A 130 -8.17 0.95 -1.82
N ASN A 131 -8.85 1.11 -2.96
CA ASN A 131 -9.88 0.16 -3.41
C ASN A 131 -9.83 -0.17 -4.91
N GLY A 132 -8.66 -0.02 -5.52
CA GLY A 132 -8.45 -0.34 -6.93
C GLY A 132 -8.29 -1.83 -7.23
N HIS A 133 -8.13 -2.13 -8.51
CA HIS A 133 -7.90 -3.48 -9.01
C HIS A 133 -6.49 -3.64 -9.56
N LEU A 134 -5.76 -4.65 -9.07
CA LEU A 134 -4.40 -4.96 -9.51
C LEU A 134 -4.37 -6.35 -10.16
N GLN A 135 -3.74 -6.47 -11.33
CA GLN A 135 -3.73 -7.73 -12.06
C GLN A 135 -2.37 -8.02 -12.73
N PHE A 136 -1.98 -9.28 -12.74
CA PHE A 136 -0.70 -9.76 -13.28
C PHE A 136 0.49 -9.15 -12.54
N LEU A 137 0.64 -9.56 -11.28
CA LEU A 137 1.67 -9.06 -10.38
C LEU A 137 2.75 -10.12 -10.17
N LEU A 138 3.99 -9.69 -10.14
CA LEU A 138 5.13 -10.52 -9.75
C LEU A 138 5.86 -9.85 -8.59
N SER A 139 6.00 -10.56 -7.48
CA SER A 139 6.88 -10.21 -6.36
C SER A 139 7.98 -11.24 -6.23
N LEU A 140 9.24 -10.78 -6.23
CA LEU A 140 10.41 -11.61 -5.94
C LEU A 140 11.16 -10.98 -4.78
N GLN A 141 11.35 -11.73 -3.69
CA GLN A 141 11.93 -11.21 -2.47
C GLN A 141 13.32 -11.80 -2.19
N ASP A 142 14.13 -11.07 -1.43
CA ASP A 142 15.42 -11.52 -0.89
C ASP A 142 15.47 -11.28 0.64
N GLU A 143 16.63 -11.52 1.25
CA GLU A 143 16.80 -11.40 2.70
C GLU A 143 16.59 -9.98 3.27
N ASN A 144 16.46 -8.97 2.43
CA ASN A 144 16.15 -7.60 2.87
C ASN A 144 14.66 -7.28 2.80
N SER A 145 13.87 -8.13 2.16
CA SER A 145 12.44 -7.90 1.96
C SER A 145 11.62 -8.35 3.17
N ASN A 146 10.53 -7.64 3.45
CA ASN A 146 9.62 -7.92 4.54
C ASN A 146 8.40 -8.71 4.06
N ARG A 147 7.46 -8.06 3.36
CA ARG A 147 6.23 -8.70 2.89
C ARG A 147 6.10 -8.62 1.37
N ALA A 148 5.36 -9.54 0.76
CA ALA A 148 4.97 -9.35 -0.63
C ALA A 148 3.80 -8.38 -0.76
N PHE A 149 2.89 -8.40 0.22
CA PHE A 149 1.79 -7.46 0.34
C PHE A 149 1.58 -7.11 1.81
N GLU A 150 1.52 -5.82 2.11
CA GLU A 150 0.96 -5.27 3.33
C GLU A 150 -0.35 -4.57 3.00
N TRP A 151 -1.41 -4.86 3.77
CA TRP A 151 -2.71 -4.22 3.64
C TRP A 151 -3.11 -3.60 4.95
N ASP A 152 -3.05 -2.27 5.01
CA ASP A 152 -3.55 -1.47 6.10
C ASP A 152 -4.92 -0.88 5.77
N GLY A 153 -5.87 -1.06 6.66
CA GLY A 153 -7.21 -0.53 6.45
C GLY A 153 -7.25 0.98 6.59
N SER A 154 -6.55 1.48 7.61
CA SER A 154 -6.36 2.90 7.87
C SER A 154 -5.14 3.10 8.76
N THR A 155 -4.62 4.30 8.84
CA THR A 155 -3.51 4.59 9.76
C THR A 155 -3.93 4.37 11.22
N GLU A 156 -3.03 3.88 12.07
CA GLU A 156 -3.28 3.58 13.49
C GLU A 156 -3.93 4.71 14.29
N SER A 157 -3.67 5.97 13.91
CA SER A 157 -4.25 7.14 14.54
C SER A 157 -5.71 7.37 14.15
N ASP A 158 -6.15 6.76 13.06
CA ASP A 158 -7.43 6.99 12.43
C ASP A 158 -8.43 5.85 12.67
N ASP A 159 -8.17 4.98 13.63
CA ASP A 159 -9.10 3.96 14.16
C ASP A 159 -10.49 4.51 14.53
N LYS A 160 -10.89 5.52 13.82
CA LYS A 160 -12.25 6.00 13.86
C LYS A 160 -13.08 4.95 13.17
N ALA A 161 -13.96 4.35 13.95
CA ALA A 161 -15.17 3.81 13.39
C ALA A 161 -15.66 4.86 12.40
N ALA A 162 -15.35 4.66 11.13
CA ALA A 162 -15.66 5.63 10.12
C ALA A 162 -17.15 5.89 10.24
N ASP A 163 -17.51 7.12 10.50
CA ASP A 163 -18.85 7.55 10.14
C ASP A 163 -18.84 7.52 8.60
N THR A 164 -19.10 6.33 8.10
CA THR A 164 -18.90 5.88 6.73
C THR A 164 -19.82 6.58 5.73
N SER A 165 -20.60 7.54 6.17
CA SER A 165 -21.56 8.20 5.29
C SER A 165 -20.92 9.05 4.19
N THR A 166 -19.62 9.37 4.29
CA THR A 166 -18.94 10.29 3.35
C THR A 166 -17.47 9.97 3.06
N LEU A 167 -16.86 9.01 3.73
CA LEU A 167 -15.46 8.63 3.54
C LEU A 167 -15.34 7.31 2.81
N PRO A 168 -14.26 7.07 2.04
CA PRO A 168 -13.98 5.74 1.58
C PRO A 168 -13.82 4.84 2.81
N ASP A 169 -14.36 3.64 2.70
CA ASP A 169 -14.19 2.60 3.69
C ASP A 169 -12.70 2.22 3.82
N TYR A 170 -12.39 1.31 4.73
CA TYR A 170 -11.08 0.69 4.86
C TYR A 170 -10.55 0.18 3.51
N SER A 171 -9.24 0.07 3.39
CA SER A 171 -8.61 -0.48 2.19
C SER A 171 -9.20 -1.83 1.82
N ALA A 172 -9.58 -1.97 0.57
CA ALA A 172 -10.24 -3.18 0.07
C ALA A 172 -9.84 -3.48 -1.39
N PRO A 173 -8.56 -3.72 -1.67
CA PRO A 173 -8.09 -3.99 -3.02
C PRO A 173 -8.66 -5.30 -3.57
N VAL A 174 -8.73 -5.38 -4.90
CA VAL A 174 -8.95 -6.63 -5.61
C VAL A 174 -7.69 -6.98 -6.38
N ILE A 175 -7.00 -8.02 -5.97
CA ILE A 175 -5.79 -8.48 -6.67
C ILE A 175 -6.02 -9.82 -7.36
N SER A 176 -5.42 -10.00 -8.52
CA SER A 176 -5.56 -11.25 -9.29
C SER A 176 -4.35 -11.59 -10.13
N ASN A 177 -4.14 -12.89 -10.38
CA ASN A 177 -3.04 -13.38 -11.17
C ASN A 177 -1.68 -12.94 -10.60
N VAL A 178 -1.50 -13.08 -9.31
CA VAL A 178 -0.26 -12.81 -8.59
C VAL A 178 0.63 -14.04 -8.62
N THR A 179 1.93 -13.83 -8.78
CA THR A 179 2.96 -14.77 -8.37
C THR A 179 3.87 -14.07 -7.39
N ALA A 180 3.86 -14.49 -6.13
CA ALA A 180 4.71 -13.95 -5.08
C ALA A 180 5.62 -15.06 -4.54
N ILE A 181 6.91 -14.80 -4.57
CA ILE A 181 7.96 -15.75 -4.18
C ILE A 181 8.80 -15.12 -3.08
N GLY A 182 8.74 -15.72 -1.90
CA GLY A 182 9.49 -15.30 -0.73
C GLY A 182 10.95 -15.80 -0.76
N ILE A 183 11.61 -15.68 0.39
CA ILE A 183 13.04 -15.97 0.56
C ILE A 183 13.36 -17.46 0.80
N GLY A 184 12.37 -18.33 0.68
CA GLY A 184 12.48 -19.72 1.06
C GLY A 184 11.98 -20.00 2.48
N LYS A 185 11.30 -21.11 2.67
CA LYS A 185 10.68 -21.50 3.97
C LYS A 185 11.66 -21.56 5.16
N ASP A 186 12.93 -21.74 4.90
CA ASP A 186 13.99 -21.78 5.92
C ASP A 186 14.87 -20.52 5.88
N GLY A 187 14.45 -19.51 5.12
CA GLY A 187 15.14 -18.22 4.98
C GLY A 187 15.04 -17.37 6.25
N THR A 188 15.86 -16.35 6.30
CA THR A 188 15.84 -15.34 7.38
C THR A 188 15.91 -13.96 6.73
N SER A 189 14.87 -13.18 6.98
CA SER A 189 14.84 -11.77 6.60
C SER A 189 15.60 -10.91 7.61
N SER A 190 16.03 -9.74 7.19
CA SER A 190 16.56 -8.70 8.08
C SER A 190 15.46 -8.05 8.95
N HIS A 191 14.20 -8.23 8.59
CA HIS A 191 13.05 -7.74 9.32
C HIS A 191 12.61 -8.71 10.42
N GLU A 192 12.04 -8.20 11.52
CA GLU A 192 11.58 -9.00 12.65
C GLU A 192 10.41 -9.93 12.27
N ASP A 193 9.60 -9.54 11.29
CA ASP A 193 8.48 -10.33 10.79
C ASP A 193 8.90 -11.51 9.94
N ASN A 194 10.15 -11.53 9.52
CA ASN A 194 10.78 -12.64 8.82
C ASN A 194 10.00 -13.16 7.61
N ASN A 195 9.58 -12.26 6.73
CA ASN A 195 9.04 -12.55 5.41
C ASN A 195 7.65 -13.20 5.37
N ILE A 196 6.67 -12.38 5.06
CA ILE A 196 5.24 -12.73 4.96
C ILE A 196 4.76 -12.58 3.51
N GLY A 197 3.88 -13.45 3.07
CA GLY A 197 3.28 -13.35 1.74
C GLY A 197 2.22 -12.26 1.61
N LEU A 198 1.29 -12.23 2.56
CA LEU A 198 0.25 -11.21 2.65
C LEU A 198 -0.05 -10.96 4.11
N GLU A 199 0.16 -9.76 4.58
CA GLU A 199 -0.32 -9.30 5.88
C GLU A 199 -1.56 -8.43 5.71
N ILE A 200 -2.56 -8.63 6.58
CA ILE A 200 -3.80 -7.85 6.60
C ILE A 200 -4.00 -7.33 8.02
N ARG A 201 -4.02 -6.02 8.18
CA ARG A 201 -4.14 -5.36 9.48
C ARG A 201 -5.03 -4.11 9.42
N ASP A 202 -5.28 -3.50 10.56
CA ASP A 202 -6.04 -2.25 10.74
C ASP A 202 -7.37 -2.22 9.98
N ASN A 203 -8.14 -3.35 10.06
CA ASN A 203 -9.42 -3.55 9.39
C ASN A 203 -9.39 -3.58 7.85
N ALA A 204 -8.23 -3.73 7.24
CA ALA A 204 -8.17 -3.95 5.81
C ALA A 204 -8.99 -5.17 5.39
N GLY A 205 -9.49 -5.12 4.19
CA GLY A 205 -10.18 -6.23 3.54
C GLY A 205 -9.72 -6.36 2.10
N GLY A 206 -10.43 -7.13 1.31
CA GLY A 206 -10.13 -7.23 -0.11
C GLY A 206 -10.34 -8.62 -0.67
N GLN A 207 -9.82 -8.84 -1.86
CA GLN A 207 -10.00 -10.10 -2.57
C GLN A 207 -8.71 -10.51 -3.29
N VAL A 208 -8.37 -11.80 -3.18
CA VAL A 208 -7.25 -12.41 -3.90
C VAL A 208 -7.78 -13.51 -4.81
N TRP A 209 -7.49 -13.45 -6.09
CA TRP A 209 -7.98 -14.39 -7.10
C TRP A 209 -6.85 -15.01 -7.91
N ASN A 210 -6.94 -16.31 -8.18
CA ASN A 210 -6.09 -17.01 -9.14
C ASN A 210 -4.58 -16.68 -8.96
N SER A 211 -4.09 -16.80 -7.74
CA SER A 211 -2.77 -16.32 -7.33
C SER A 211 -1.95 -17.44 -6.68
N ILE A 212 -0.64 -17.29 -6.71
CA ILE A 212 0.33 -18.20 -6.11
C ILE A 212 1.21 -17.40 -5.16
N PHE A 213 1.25 -17.82 -3.90
CA PHE A 213 2.17 -17.34 -2.88
C PHE A 213 2.99 -18.53 -2.39
N THR A 214 4.30 -18.44 -2.46
CA THR A 214 5.17 -19.57 -2.14
C THR A 214 6.50 -19.12 -1.55
N GLU A 215 7.17 -20.03 -0.83
CA GLU A 215 8.51 -19.84 -0.28
C GLU A 215 8.63 -18.68 0.73
N PHE A 216 7.58 -18.37 1.49
CA PHE A 216 7.64 -17.40 2.58
C PHE A 216 8.13 -18.04 3.88
N ALA A 217 9.06 -17.37 4.55
CA ALA A 217 9.75 -17.95 5.72
C ALA A 217 8.87 -18.00 6.97
N LYS A 218 8.05 -16.94 7.24
CA LYS A 218 7.15 -16.90 8.39
C LYS A 218 5.77 -17.49 8.03
N SER A 219 5.06 -16.86 7.09
CA SER A 219 3.71 -17.28 6.72
C SER A 219 3.35 -16.84 5.31
N ILE A 220 2.45 -17.58 4.67
CA ILE A 220 1.86 -17.14 3.39
C ILE A 220 0.86 -16.03 3.61
N MET A 221 0.10 -16.09 4.71
CA MET A 221 -0.83 -15.04 5.11
C MET A 221 -0.77 -14.86 6.62
N ASP A 222 -0.72 -13.62 7.04
CA ASP A 222 -0.92 -13.20 8.41
C ASP A 222 -2.09 -12.23 8.50
N VAL A 223 -2.91 -12.38 9.52
CA VAL A 223 -4.07 -11.52 9.71
C VAL A 223 -4.05 -11.04 11.14
N GLU A 224 -3.91 -9.75 11.29
CA GLU A 224 -3.85 -9.14 12.60
C GLU A 224 -5.09 -9.47 13.43
N ALA A 225 -4.86 -9.98 14.64
CA ALA A 225 -5.88 -10.10 15.65
C ALA A 225 -5.92 -8.80 16.45
N THR A 226 -6.88 -7.91 16.17
CA THR A 226 -7.00 -6.65 16.89
C THR A 226 -7.18 -6.88 18.38
N SER A 227 -6.44 -6.16 19.18
CA SER A 227 -6.70 -6.06 20.60
C SER A 227 -7.96 -5.23 20.83
N SER A 228 -8.79 -5.67 21.76
CA SER A 228 -10.05 -5.03 22.14
C SER A 228 -9.92 -3.56 22.61
N SER A 229 -8.73 -3.02 22.69
CA SER A 229 -8.48 -1.65 23.13
C SER A 229 -8.72 -0.59 22.06
N LYS A 230 -8.78 -0.97 20.81
CA LYS A 230 -8.92 -0.01 19.69
C LYS A 230 -10.35 0.10 19.14
N GLY A 231 -11.28 -0.69 19.64
CA GLY A 231 -12.72 -0.55 19.33
C GLY A 231 -13.09 -0.88 17.88
N THR A 232 -12.21 -1.47 17.13
CA THR A 232 -12.35 -1.76 15.71
C THR A 232 -12.71 -3.22 15.46
N GLN A 233 -13.41 -3.46 14.37
CA GLN A 233 -13.62 -4.80 13.89
C GLN A 233 -12.29 -5.36 13.43
N SER A 234 -11.99 -6.53 13.92
CA SER A 234 -10.78 -7.25 13.54
C SER A 234 -10.77 -7.56 12.06
N SER A 235 -9.62 -7.42 11.41
CA SER A 235 -9.38 -7.99 10.08
C SER A 235 -9.70 -9.50 10.02
N THR A 236 -9.83 -10.15 11.16
CA THR A 236 -10.32 -11.52 11.28
C THR A 236 -11.84 -11.65 11.17
N ASP A 237 -12.59 -10.57 10.99
CA ASP A 237 -14.03 -10.68 10.75
C ASP A 237 -14.26 -11.45 9.46
N SER A 238 -15.07 -12.51 9.54
CA SER A 238 -15.33 -13.44 8.44
C SER A 238 -15.95 -12.79 7.19
N SER A 239 -16.42 -11.57 7.29
CA SER A 239 -16.88 -10.79 6.15
C SER A 239 -15.76 -10.39 5.19
N VAL A 240 -14.52 -10.30 5.68
CA VAL A 240 -13.32 -9.98 4.90
C VAL A 240 -12.88 -11.18 4.07
N TYR A 241 -13.13 -12.38 4.53
CA TYR A 241 -12.71 -13.62 3.87
C TYR A 241 -13.86 -14.21 3.07
N GLY A 242 -14.23 -13.59 1.98
CA GLY A 242 -15.02 -14.29 0.98
C GLY A 242 -14.35 -15.63 0.66
N SER A 243 -15.13 -16.68 0.55
CA SER A 243 -14.78 -18.10 0.48
C SER A 243 -13.85 -18.54 -0.69
N GLN A 244 -12.98 -17.68 -1.19
CA GLN A 244 -12.30 -17.91 -2.46
C GLN A 244 -10.78 -17.58 -2.48
N ALA A 245 -10.15 -17.37 -1.36
CA ALA A 245 -8.70 -17.38 -1.31
C ALA A 245 -8.21 -18.85 -1.33
N LEU A 246 -7.83 -19.33 -2.49
CA LEU A 246 -7.13 -20.61 -2.62
C LEU A 246 -5.64 -20.35 -2.39
N MET A 247 -5.19 -20.60 -1.18
CA MET A 247 -3.78 -20.67 -0.85
C MET A 247 -3.34 -22.12 -0.91
N GLN A 248 -2.34 -22.42 -1.68
CA GLN A 248 -1.70 -23.72 -1.72
C GLN A 248 -0.21 -23.55 -1.39
N ASN A 249 0.24 -24.28 -0.37
CA ASN A 249 1.65 -24.49 -0.07
C ASN A 249 2.26 -25.51 -1.05
#